data_befdd8505acae0d2221a2bcd9ba8572d
#
_entry.id   befdd8505acae0d2221a2bcd9ba8572d
#
_cell.length_a   1.000
_cell.length_b   1.000
_cell.length_c   1.000
_cell.angle_alpha   90.00
_cell.angle_beta   90.00
_cell.angle_gamma   90.00
#
_symmetry.space_group_name_H-M   'P 1'
#
loop_
_entity.id
_entity.type
_entity.pdbx_description
1 polymer ?
#
loop_
_entity_poly.entity_id
_entity_poly.type
_entity_poly.pdbx_seq_one_letter_code
_entity_poly.pdbx_strand_id
1 'polypeptide(L)'
;AFINGLDAEETLALTRAMVDSGQTLPLDGITRPTVDKHSTGGVADGVTLVFTPIAASLGLAVAKLSGRGLGHTGGTLDKLESIPGLRTDLDPESFERQVEQVGSAVAAQTDDIVPADGALYALRDATATVPSIPLIAASVMSKKLAIGTDLVLLDVKAGSGAFMKTPEDAAELAEACAALAKDWGRPTRAAVTD
;
A
#
# COMPACT_ATOMS: atom_id res chain seq x y z
N ALA A 1 -3.94 -19.55 8.09
CA ALA A 1 -4.39 -18.17 7.89
C ALA A 1 -5.76 -18.13 7.18
N PHE A 2 -5.86 -18.46 5.88
CA PHE A 2 -7.10 -18.25 5.10
C PHE A 2 -8.33 -19.01 5.65
N ILE A 3 -8.18 -20.29 6.02
CA ILE A 3 -9.29 -21.13 6.49
C ILE A 3 -9.65 -20.83 7.95
N ASN A 4 -8.64 -20.66 8.82
CA ASN A 4 -8.84 -20.50 10.26
C ASN A 4 -8.82 -19.04 10.72
N GLY A 5 -8.58 -18.10 9.81
CA GLY A 5 -8.32 -16.70 10.13
C GLY A 5 -6.93 -16.49 10.73
N LEU A 6 -6.70 -15.28 11.19
CA LEU A 6 -5.63 -14.85 12.06
C LEU A 6 -6.24 -13.90 13.08
N ASP A 7 -5.82 -13.99 14.33
CA ASP A 7 -6.17 -12.98 15.32
C ASP A 7 -5.29 -11.71 15.17
N ALA A 8 -5.52 -10.74 16.06
CA ALA A 8 -4.81 -9.45 15.99
C ALA A 8 -3.30 -9.60 16.25
N GLU A 9 -2.91 -10.46 17.19
CA GLU A 9 -1.51 -10.69 17.53
C GLU A 9 -0.79 -11.45 16.40
N GLU A 10 -1.42 -12.46 15.84
CA GLU A 10 -0.91 -13.20 14.68
C GLU A 10 -0.78 -12.31 13.45
N THR A 11 -1.77 -11.43 13.21
CA THR A 11 -1.73 -10.48 12.08
C THR A 11 -0.60 -9.46 12.25
N LEU A 12 -0.40 -8.96 13.47
CA LEU A 12 0.72 -8.05 13.78
C LEU A 12 2.06 -8.76 13.63
N ALA A 13 2.21 -9.98 14.13
CA ALA A 13 3.43 -10.77 14.03
C ALA A 13 3.77 -11.06 12.55
N LEU A 14 2.78 -11.43 11.74
CA LEU A 14 2.94 -11.61 10.31
C LEU A 14 3.38 -10.31 9.62
N THR A 15 2.74 -9.19 9.94
CA THR A 15 3.09 -7.89 9.38
C THR A 15 4.52 -7.50 9.72
N ARG A 16 4.97 -7.72 10.97
CA ARG A 16 6.36 -7.50 11.40
C ARG A 16 7.33 -8.37 10.62
N ALA A 17 7.06 -9.66 10.53
CA ALA A 17 7.90 -10.59 9.78
C ALA A 17 8.02 -10.20 8.29
N MET A 18 6.96 -9.68 7.69
CA MET A 18 6.99 -9.14 6.33
C MET A 18 7.90 -7.92 6.22
N VAL A 19 7.78 -6.94 7.12
CA VAL A 19 8.65 -5.74 7.13
C VAL A 19 10.10 -6.13 7.37
N ASP A 20 10.34 -6.98 8.35
CA ASP A 20 11.69 -7.41 8.76
C ASP A 20 12.35 -8.33 7.72
N SER A 21 11.60 -8.82 6.72
CA SER A 21 12.14 -9.67 5.65
C SER A 21 13.03 -8.93 4.66
N GLY A 22 13.00 -7.60 4.65
CA GLY A 22 13.74 -6.77 3.70
C GLY A 22 14.20 -5.45 4.28
N GLN A 23 14.59 -4.54 3.41
CA GLN A 23 15.04 -3.21 3.77
C GLN A 23 13.86 -2.28 4.03
N THR A 24 14.09 -1.23 4.82
CA THR A 24 13.17 -0.11 5.02
C THR A 24 13.73 1.15 4.39
N LEU A 25 12.84 2.06 3.98
CA LEU A 25 13.20 3.38 3.43
C LEU A 25 12.77 4.47 4.43
N PRO A 26 13.68 4.98 5.27
CA PRO A 26 13.34 5.94 6.32
C PRO A 26 12.94 7.32 5.78
N LEU A 27 13.35 7.67 4.56
CA LEU A 27 13.10 8.97 3.90
C LEU A 27 13.75 10.17 4.61
N ASP A 28 14.86 9.95 5.30
CA ASP A 28 15.56 10.97 6.10
C ASP A 28 16.05 12.18 5.27
N GLY A 29 16.20 12.00 3.95
CA GLY A 29 16.58 13.06 3.02
C GLY A 29 15.43 13.95 2.56
N ILE A 30 14.19 13.66 2.91
CA ILE A 30 13.01 14.41 2.48
C ILE A 30 12.71 15.51 3.48
N THR A 31 12.69 16.77 3.01
CA THR A 31 12.49 17.95 3.86
C THR A 31 11.04 18.37 4.04
N ARG A 32 10.16 17.89 3.19
CA ARG A 32 8.72 18.17 3.22
C ARG A 32 7.97 17.12 4.04
N PRO A 33 6.78 17.44 4.60
CA PRO A 33 5.92 16.42 5.21
C PRO A 33 5.60 15.31 4.23
N THR A 34 5.86 14.07 4.62
CA THR A 34 5.72 12.89 3.77
C THR A 34 4.37 12.20 3.98
N VAL A 35 3.76 11.78 2.90
CA VAL A 35 2.49 11.05 2.92
C VAL A 35 2.53 9.87 1.96
N ASP A 36 1.93 8.76 2.39
CA ASP A 36 1.60 7.66 1.49
C ASP A 36 0.08 7.47 1.44
N LYS A 37 -0.47 7.29 0.27
CA LYS A 37 -1.88 6.96 0.07
C LYS A 37 -1.99 5.54 -0.47
N HIS A 38 -2.72 4.69 0.21
CA HIS A 38 -3.05 3.37 -0.28
C HIS A 38 -4.53 3.28 -0.65
N SER A 39 -4.81 2.74 -1.83
CA SER A 39 -6.15 2.28 -2.19
C SER A 39 -6.19 0.76 -2.12
N THR A 40 -7.26 0.20 -1.57
CA THR A 40 -7.46 -1.26 -1.59
C THR A 40 -7.78 -1.80 -2.98
N GLY A 41 -7.95 -0.88 -3.96
CA GLY A 41 -8.14 -1.24 -5.34
C GLY A 41 -9.59 -1.57 -5.67
N GLY A 42 -9.79 -1.90 -6.91
CA GLY A 42 -11.08 -2.21 -7.50
C GLY A 42 -11.07 -1.95 -8.99
N VAL A 43 -12.18 -2.19 -9.64
CA VAL A 43 -12.35 -1.88 -11.07
C VAL A 43 -12.27 -0.38 -11.28
N ALA A 44 -11.41 0.05 -12.21
CA ALA A 44 -11.22 1.46 -12.62
C ALA A 44 -10.70 2.40 -11.51
N ASP A 45 -10.14 1.91 -10.40
CA ASP A 45 -9.54 2.78 -9.39
C ASP A 45 -8.35 3.58 -9.96
N GLY A 46 -8.55 4.88 -10.16
CA GLY A 46 -7.56 5.84 -10.66
C GLY A 46 -7.19 6.92 -9.64
N VAL A 47 -7.70 6.86 -8.42
CA VAL A 47 -7.56 7.93 -7.42
C VAL A 47 -6.10 8.29 -7.13
N THR A 48 -5.20 7.31 -7.09
CA THR A 48 -3.77 7.56 -6.86
C THR A 48 -3.16 8.50 -7.91
N LEU A 49 -3.55 8.35 -9.18
CA LEU A 49 -3.03 9.18 -10.29
C LEU A 49 -3.42 10.65 -10.16
N VAL A 50 -4.59 10.92 -9.55
CA VAL A 50 -5.09 12.28 -9.31
C VAL A 50 -4.59 12.82 -7.97
N PHE A 51 -4.60 12.01 -6.94
CA PHE A 51 -4.17 12.39 -5.59
C PHE A 51 -2.69 12.82 -5.56
N THR A 52 -1.83 12.04 -6.19
CA THR A 52 -0.37 12.24 -6.11
C THR A 52 0.07 13.63 -6.57
N PRO A 53 -0.28 14.12 -7.78
CA PRO A 53 0.11 15.47 -8.20
C PRO A 53 -0.57 16.57 -7.41
N ILE A 54 -1.82 16.38 -6.94
CA ILE A 54 -2.51 17.37 -6.12
C ILE A 54 -1.80 17.53 -4.78
N ALA A 55 -1.50 16.43 -4.08
CA ALA A 55 -0.79 16.46 -2.81
C ALA A 55 0.59 17.11 -2.95
N ALA A 56 1.33 16.77 -4.00
CA ALA A 56 2.63 17.37 -4.29
C ALA A 56 2.51 18.89 -4.54
N SER A 57 1.49 19.34 -5.27
CA SER A 57 1.25 20.77 -5.53
C SER A 57 0.89 21.56 -4.26
N LEU A 58 0.40 20.89 -3.22
CA LEU A 58 0.10 21.46 -1.91
C LEU A 58 1.30 21.43 -0.95
N GLY A 59 2.48 21.02 -1.42
CA GLY A 59 3.70 21.02 -0.63
C GLY A 59 3.99 19.73 0.15
N LEU A 60 3.19 18.69 -0.05
CA LEU A 60 3.46 17.36 0.53
C LEU A 60 4.45 16.59 -0.36
N ALA A 61 5.14 15.63 0.24
CA ALA A 61 5.97 14.67 -0.47
C ALA A 61 5.27 13.29 -0.47
N VAL A 62 4.85 12.82 -1.65
CA VAL A 62 4.16 11.52 -1.79
C VAL A 62 5.17 10.44 -2.10
N ALA A 63 5.50 9.62 -1.11
CA ALA A 63 6.40 8.48 -1.24
C ALA A 63 5.57 7.18 -1.22
N LYS A 64 5.31 6.60 -2.39
CA LYS A 64 4.36 5.51 -2.52
C LYS A 64 4.95 4.28 -3.20
N LEU A 65 4.96 3.15 -2.47
CA LEU A 65 5.07 1.84 -3.11
C LEU A 65 3.68 1.31 -3.43
N SER A 66 3.55 0.73 -4.61
CA SER A 66 2.29 0.21 -5.12
C SER A 66 2.45 -1.20 -5.69
N GLY A 67 1.33 -1.89 -5.85
CA GLY A 67 1.27 -3.21 -6.43
C GLY A 67 0.70 -3.22 -7.85
N ARG A 68 0.86 -4.36 -8.51
CA ARG A 68 0.16 -4.71 -9.75
C ARG A 68 -1.27 -5.12 -9.44
N GLY A 69 -2.07 -5.26 -10.49
CA GLY A 69 -3.43 -5.78 -10.38
C GLY A 69 -3.47 -7.20 -9.83
N LEU A 70 -4.57 -7.53 -9.18
CA LEU A 70 -4.84 -8.85 -8.62
C LEU A 70 -6.24 -9.29 -9.02
N GLY A 71 -6.38 -10.55 -9.41
CA GLY A 71 -7.65 -11.10 -9.83
C GLY A 71 -8.25 -10.35 -11.03
N HIS A 72 -9.41 -9.74 -10.84
CA HIS A 72 -10.15 -9.02 -11.89
C HIS A 72 -9.83 -7.52 -11.97
N THR A 73 -8.84 -7.03 -11.21
CA THR A 73 -8.50 -5.59 -11.13
C THR A 73 -7.23 -5.27 -11.88
N GLY A 74 -7.10 -4.02 -12.36
CA GLY A 74 -5.82 -3.45 -12.79
C GLY A 74 -5.16 -2.68 -11.65
N GLY A 75 -3.87 -2.91 -11.43
CA GLY A 75 -3.11 -2.20 -10.40
C GLY A 75 -2.71 -0.78 -10.80
N THR A 76 -2.27 -0.01 -9.81
CA THR A 76 -1.76 1.34 -10.05
C THR A 76 -0.53 1.32 -10.95
N LEU A 77 0.36 0.35 -10.77
CA LEU A 77 1.56 0.22 -11.61
C LEU A 77 1.20 -0.06 -13.06
N ASP A 78 0.26 -0.98 -13.29
CA ASP A 78 -0.19 -1.34 -14.65
C ASP A 78 -0.73 -0.11 -15.41
N LYS A 79 -1.44 0.79 -14.70
CA LYS A 79 -1.94 2.04 -15.25
C LYS A 79 -0.81 3.04 -15.55
N LEU A 80 0.15 3.18 -14.64
CA LEU A 80 1.30 4.07 -14.84
C LEU A 80 2.17 3.60 -16.00
N GLU A 81 2.44 2.32 -16.10
CA GLU A 81 3.26 1.72 -17.17
C GLU A 81 2.60 1.81 -18.55
N SER A 82 1.28 2.08 -18.62
CA SER A 82 0.61 2.40 -19.88
C SER A 82 1.01 3.77 -20.45
N ILE A 83 1.64 4.64 -19.66
CA ILE A 83 2.14 5.94 -20.08
C ILE A 83 3.52 5.75 -20.70
N PRO A 84 3.73 6.05 -21.98
CA PRO A 84 5.02 5.84 -22.64
C PRO A 84 6.18 6.55 -21.92
N GLY A 85 7.22 5.79 -21.58
CA GLY A 85 8.43 6.31 -20.93
C GLY A 85 8.35 6.47 -19.41
N LEU A 86 7.18 6.25 -18.78
CA LEU A 86 7.08 6.26 -17.33
C LEU A 86 7.62 4.94 -16.76
N ARG A 87 8.51 5.04 -15.79
CA ARG A 87 9.12 3.89 -15.10
C ARG A 87 8.59 3.78 -13.68
N THR A 88 8.31 2.55 -13.26
CA THR A 88 7.90 2.20 -11.89
C THR A 88 8.95 1.35 -11.15
N ASP A 89 9.97 0.92 -11.86
CA ASP A 89 11.10 0.10 -11.37
C ASP A 89 12.24 1.00 -10.85
N LEU A 90 11.95 1.82 -9.87
CA LEU A 90 12.92 2.74 -9.27
C LEU A 90 13.71 2.03 -8.16
N ASP A 91 15.03 2.19 -8.20
CA ASP A 91 15.88 1.84 -7.04
C ASP A 91 15.63 2.83 -5.88
N PRO A 92 15.99 2.47 -4.63
CA PRO A 92 15.73 3.30 -3.46
C PRO A 92 16.25 4.74 -3.57
N GLU A 93 17.48 4.92 -4.07
CA GLU A 93 18.09 6.25 -4.22
C GLU A 93 17.35 7.10 -5.26
N SER A 94 17.01 6.50 -6.40
CA SER A 94 16.22 7.16 -7.45
C SER A 94 14.82 7.51 -6.99
N PHE A 95 14.20 6.64 -6.17
CA PHE A 95 12.90 6.88 -5.57
C PHE A 95 12.93 8.08 -4.62
N GLU A 96 13.84 8.12 -3.64
CA GLU A 96 13.98 9.24 -2.70
C GLU A 96 14.31 10.55 -3.42
N ARG A 97 15.27 10.52 -4.35
CA ARG A 97 15.63 11.68 -5.17
C ARG A 97 14.44 12.24 -5.93
N GLN A 98 13.60 11.38 -6.52
CA GLN A 98 12.39 11.83 -7.23
C GLN A 98 11.36 12.43 -6.26
N VAL A 99 11.14 11.80 -5.10
CA VAL A 99 10.25 12.34 -4.06
C VAL A 99 10.68 13.73 -3.65
N GLU A 100 11.99 13.94 -3.38
CA GLU A 100 12.50 15.25 -2.96
C GLU A 100 12.40 16.29 -4.08
N GLN A 101 12.77 15.96 -5.30
CA GLN A 101 12.82 16.93 -6.42
C GLN A 101 11.44 17.28 -6.96
N VAL A 102 10.60 16.26 -7.18
CA VAL A 102 9.30 16.41 -7.86
C VAL A 102 8.14 16.56 -6.88
N GLY A 103 8.31 16.08 -5.65
CA GLY A 103 7.25 16.02 -4.64
C GLY A 103 6.50 14.70 -4.65
N SER A 104 6.84 13.78 -5.54
CA SER A 104 6.15 12.50 -5.58
C SER A 104 6.92 11.43 -6.34
N ALA A 105 6.84 10.20 -5.86
CA ALA A 105 7.19 9.01 -6.62
C ALA A 105 6.20 7.89 -6.32
N VAL A 106 5.85 7.13 -7.37
CA VAL A 106 5.10 5.89 -7.26
C VAL A 106 5.93 4.79 -7.89
N ALA A 107 6.39 3.84 -7.09
CA ALA A 107 7.26 2.77 -7.54
C ALA A 107 6.69 1.38 -7.22
N ALA A 108 7.19 0.39 -7.94
CA ALA A 108 6.97 -1.00 -7.62
C ALA A 108 7.72 -1.38 -6.34
N GLN A 109 7.20 -2.36 -5.65
CA GLN A 109 7.96 -3.07 -4.63
C GLN A 109 9.17 -3.74 -5.29
N THR A 110 10.35 -3.56 -4.72
CA THR A 110 11.56 -4.27 -5.15
C THR A 110 11.73 -5.57 -4.37
N ASP A 111 12.61 -6.43 -4.85
CA ASP A 111 12.94 -7.68 -4.15
C ASP A 111 13.61 -7.43 -2.77
N ASP A 112 14.09 -6.21 -2.54
CA ASP A 112 14.73 -5.81 -1.28
C ASP A 112 13.75 -5.24 -0.26
N ILE A 113 12.56 -4.79 -0.66
CA ILE A 113 11.58 -4.16 0.22
C ILE A 113 10.39 -5.09 0.42
N VAL A 114 10.22 -5.60 1.63
CA VAL A 114 9.12 -6.49 2.02
C VAL A 114 9.00 -7.72 1.09
N PRO A 115 10.09 -8.46 0.79
CA PRO A 115 10.06 -9.58 -0.16
C PRO A 115 9.10 -10.70 0.26
N ALA A 116 8.90 -10.93 1.55
CA ALA A 116 7.95 -11.92 2.04
C ALA A 116 6.50 -11.61 1.63
N ASP A 117 6.12 -10.33 1.56
CA ASP A 117 4.81 -9.96 1.04
C ASP A 117 4.66 -10.31 -0.44
N GLY A 118 5.68 -10.06 -1.25
CA GLY A 118 5.67 -10.42 -2.67
C GLY A 118 5.44 -11.92 -2.89
N ALA A 119 6.13 -12.75 -2.13
CA ALA A 119 5.98 -14.20 -2.19
C ALA A 119 4.58 -14.67 -1.73
N LEU A 120 4.08 -14.12 -0.61
CA LEU A 120 2.75 -14.44 -0.10
C LEU A 120 1.64 -13.92 -1.04
N TYR A 121 1.83 -12.75 -1.63
CA TYR A 121 0.89 -12.19 -2.60
C TYR A 121 0.73 -13.08 -3.84
N ALA A 122 1.84 -13.52 -4.41
CA ALA A 122 1.84 -14.45 -5.53
C ALA A 122 1.19 -15.80 -5.17
N LEU A 123 1.46 -16.32 -3.97
CA LEU A 123 0.85 -17.55 -3.48
C LEU A 123 -0.67 -17.40 -3.32
N ARG A 124 -1.14 -16.28 -2.77
CA ARG A 124 -2.57 -16.01 -2.58
C ARG A 124 -3.31 -15.88 -3.90
N ASP A 125 -2.69 -15.28 -4.90
CA ASP A 125 -3.25 -15.20 -6.25
C ASP A 125 -3.39 -16.60 -6.86
N ALA A 126 -2.33 -17.39 -6.82
CA ALA A 126 -2.31 -18.76 -7.38
C ALA A 126 -3.28 -19.73 -6.68
N THR A 127 -3.58 -19.52 -5.40
CA THR A 127 -4.43 -20.39 -4.58
C THR A 127 -5.85 -19.85 -4.36
N ALA A 128 -6.19 -18.72 -4.99
CA ALA A 128 -7.48 -18.03 -4.82
C ALA A 128 -7.82 -17.72 -3.34
N THR A 129 -6.79 -17.41 -2.52
CA THR A 129 -6.95 -17.11 -1.09
C THR A 129 -6.80 -15.60 -0.79
N VAL A 130 -7.18 -14.77 -1.75
CA VAL A 130 -7.08 -13.30 -1.66
C VAL A 130 -8.05 -12.71 -0.63
N PRO A 131 -9.37 -13.07 -0.57
CA PRO A 131 -10.34 -12.40 0.28
C PRO A 131 -10.23 -12.83 1.76
N SER A 132 -9.22 -12.34 2.43
CA SER A 132 -8.99 -12.53 3.87
C SER A 132 -8.55 -11.20 4.47
N ILE A 133 -9.36 -10.60 5.34
CA ILE A 133 -9.10 -9.28 5.94
C ILE A 133 -7.72 -9.24 6.63
N PRO A 134 -7.34 -10.19 7.50
CA PRO A 134 -6.01 -10.16 8.12
C PRO A 134 -4.86 -10.20 7.10
N LEU A 135 -4.98 -11.05 6.07
CA LEU A 135 -3.94 -11.17 5.04
C LEU A 135 -3.88 -9.94 4.13
N ILE A 136 -5.03 -9.31 3.86
CA ILE A 136 -5.08 -8.04 3.11
C ILE A 136 -4.45 -6.93 3.96
N ALA A 137 -4.83 -6.80 5.23
CA ALA A 137 -4.31 -5.79 6.14
C ALA A 137 -2.79 -5.93 6.31
N ALA A 138 -2.27 -7.13 6.55
CA ALA A 138 -0.84 -7.38 6.67
C ALA A 138 -0.08 -7.03 5.39
N SER A 139 -0.59 -7.43 4.22
CA SER A 139 0.01 -7.12 2.92
C SER A 139 0.02 -5.61 2.62
N VAL A 140 -1.07 -4.91 2.91
CA VAL A 140 -1.17 -3.46 2.73
C VAL A 140 -0.20 -2.76 3.67
N MET A 141 -0.30 -3.04 4.97
CA MET A 141 0.42 -2.28 5.98
C MET A 141 1.92 -2.59 6.00
N SER A 142 2.36 -3.79 5.70
CA SER A 142 3.80 -4.08 5.64
C SER A 142 4.55 -3.15 4.68
N LYS A 143 3.99 -2.88 3.50
CA LYS A 143 4.56 -1.92 2.53
C LYS A 143 4.57 -0.48 3.04
N LYS A 144 3.51 -0.08 3.77
CA LYS A 144 3.38 1.28 4.31
C LYS A 144 4.27 1.51 5.51
N LEU A 145 4.50 0.47 6.29
CA LEU A 145 5.37 0.52 7.47
C LEU A 145 6.86 0.41 7.13
N ALA A 146 7.19 -0.24 6.01
CA ALA A 146 8.55 -0.28 5.50
C ALA A 146 9.05 1.07 4.95
N ILE A 147 8.15 2.00 4.63
CA ILE A 147 8.48 3.36 4.22
C ILE A 147 8.24 4.32 5.38
N GLY A 148 9.21 5.20 5.65
CA GLY A 148 9.21 6.14 6.77
C GLY A 148 8.34 7.40 6.58
N THR A 149 7.15 7.29 5.95
CA THR A 149 6.26 8.46 5.78
C THR A 149 5.65 8.92 7.10
N ASP A 150 5.40 10.23 7.24
CA ASP A 150 4.81 10.83 8.44
C ASP A 150 3.34 10.43 8.61
N LEU A 151 2.62 10.21 7.52
CA LEU A 151 1.20 9.87 7.51
C LEU A 151 0.87 8.84 6.44
N VAL A 152 0.04 7.88 6.78
CA VAL A 152 -0.60 6.97 5.82
C VAL A 152 -2.09 7.31 5.69
N LEU A 153 -2.54 7.49 4.46
CA LEU A 153 -3.97 7.63 4.12
C LEU A 153 -4.45 6.34 3.45
N LEU A 154 -5.40 5.67 4.05
CA LEU A 154 -6.05 4.48 3.51
C LEU A 154 -7.37 4.87 2.84
N ASP A 155 -7.50 4.52 1.58
CA ASP A 155 -8.70 4.64 0.77
C ASP A 155 -9.26 3.23 0.58
N VAL A 156 -10.16 2.84 1.48
CA VAL A 156 -10.71 1.48 1.53
C VAL A 156 -11.97 1.44 0.69
N LYS A 157 -11.87 0.77 -0.45
CA LYS A 157 -12.94 0.67 -1.43
C LYS A 157 -14.02 -0.31 -1.02
N ALA A 158 -15.29 0.12 -1.12
CA ALA A 158 -16.46 -0.73 -0.96
C ALA A 158 -17.30 -0.73 -2.24
N GLY A 159 -17.96 -1.81 -2.56
CA GLY A 159 -18.90 -1.88 -3.68
C GLY A 159 -18.65 -3.03 -4.64
N SER A 160 -19.42 -3.07 -5.72
CA SER A 160 -19.45 -4.20 -6.65
C SER A 160 -18.12 -4.43 -7.37
N GLY A 161 -17.37 -3.38 -7.64
CA GLY A 161 -16.05 -3.43 -8.27
C GLY A 161 -14.88 -3.63 -7.30
N ALA A 162 -15.11 -3.49 -5.99
CA ALA A 162 -14.10 -3.61 -4.96
C ALA A 162 -13.96 -5.06 -4.44
N PHE A 163 -12.90 -5.32 -3.66
CA PHE A 163 -12.78 -6.58 -2.91
C PHE A 163 -13.77 -6.63 -1.74
N MET A 164 -13.91 -5.53 -1.00
CA MET A 164 -14.94 -5.39 0.04
C MET A 164 -16.27 -5.04 -0.62
N LYS A 165 -17.28 -5.88 -0.40
CA LYS A 165 -18.57 -5.74 -1.09
C LYS A 165 -19.51 -4.79 -0.37
N THR A 166 -19.34 -4.65 0.94
CA THR A 166 -20.17 -3.80 1.78
C THR A 166 -19.32 -2.73 2.48
N PRO A 167 -19.91 -1.60 2.88
CA PRO A 167 -19.23 -0.61 3.71
C PRO A 167 -18.76 -1.18 5.05
N GLU A 168 -19.47 -2.17 5.59
CA GLU A 168 -19.15 -2.84 6.85
C GLU A 168 -17.86 -3.65 6.72
N ASP A 169 -17.71 -4.46 5.67
CA ASP A 169 -16.48 -5.20 5.38
C ASP A 169 -15.29 -4.24 5.17
N ALA A 170 -15.53 -3.12 4.50
CA ALA A 170 -14.51 -2.11 4.27
C ALA A 170 -14.10 -1.40 5.58
N ALA A 171 -15.05 -1.15 6.48
CA ALA A 171 -14.77 -0.60 7.79
C ALA A 171 -13.93 -1.57 8.64
N GLU A 172 -14.27 -2.86 8.64
CA GLU A 172 -13.49 -3.89 9.32
C GLU A 172 -12.02 -3.93 8.82
N LEU A 173 -11.82 -3.89 7.50
CA LEU A 173 -10.48 -3.82 6.92
C LEU A 173 -9.75 -2.52 7.32
N ALA A 174 -10.45 -1.39 7.31
CA ALA A 174 -9.89 -0.09 7.72
C ALA A 174 -9.44 -0.12 9.20
N GLU A 175 -10.25 -0.70 10.08
CA GLU A 175 -9.94 -0.87 11.50
C GLU A 175 -8.74 -1.79 11.71
N ALA A 176 -8.68 -2.94 11.01
CA ALA A 176 -7.54 -3.85 11.06
C ALA A 176 -6.22 -3.16 10.64
N CYS A 177 -6.24 -2.41 9.55
CA CYS A 177 -5.08 -1.64 9.09
C CYS A 177 -4.70 -0.54 10.10
N ALA A 178 -5.67 0.17 10.67
CA ALA A 178 -5.42 1.23 11.64
C ALA A 178 -4.83 0.67 12.95
N ALA A 179 -5.26 -0.51 13.38
CA ALA A 179 -4.70 -1.19 14.54
C ALA A 179 -3.21 -1.53 14.33
N LEU A 180 -2.86 -2.13 13.19
CA LEU A 180 -1.46 -2.42 12.82
C LEU A 180 -0.60 -1.14 12.80
N ALA A 181 -1.12 -0.06 12.22
CA ALA A 181 -0.43 1.23 12.18
C ALA A 181 -0.20 1.81 13.59
N LYS A 182 -1.20 1.71 14.47
CA LYS A 182 -1.11 2.17 15.85
C LYS A 182 -0.03 1.42 16.63
N ASP A 183 0.03 0.10 16.50
CA ASP A 183 1.01 -0.75 17.19
C ASP A 183 2.45 -0.50 16.66
N TRP A 184 2.56 0.09 15.47
CA TRP A 184 3.83 0.54 14.88
C TRP A 184 4.18 1.99 15.20
N GLY A 185 3.24 2.75 15.80
CA GLY A 185 3.41 4.19 16.04
C GLY A 185 3.27 5.05 14.78
N ARG A 186 2.66 4.53 13.70
CA ARG A 186 2.48 5.23 12.43
C ARG A 186 1.14 5.97 12.37
N PRO A 187 1.14 7.32 12.30
CA PRO A 187 -0.10 8.07 12.07
C PRO A 187 -0.82 7.60 10.81
N THR A 188 -2.09 7.24 10.96
CA THR A 188 -2.88 6.71 9.84
C THR A 188 -4.31 7.26 9.90
N ARG A 189 -4.86 7.53 8.72
CA ARG A 189 -6.28 7.86 8.53
C ARG A 189 -6.86 6.92 7.49
N ALA A 190 -8.10 6.53 7.66
CA ALA A 190 -8.82 5.72 6.70
C ALA A 190 -10.13 6.40 6.28
N ALA A 191 -10.47 6.23 5.02
CA ALA A 191 -11.76 6.60 4.46
C ALA A 191 -12.33 5.39 3.73
N VAL A 192 -13.58 5.05 4.01
CA VAL A 192 -14.34 4.10 3.21
C VAL A 192 -14.97 4.86 2.06
N THR A 193 -14.73 4.41 0.84
CA THR A 193 -15.17 5.08 -0.38
C THR A 193 -15.72 4.06 -1.40
N ASP A 194 -16.43 4.58 -2.39
CA ASP A 194 -16.92 3.83 -3.55
C ASP A 194 -15.81 3.54 -4.56
#